data_e915b57fe31a75309765d544fae33a73
#
_entry.id   e915b57fe31a75309765d544fae33a73
#
_cell.length_a   1.000
_cell.length_b   1.000
_cell.length_c   1.000
_cell.angle_alpha   90.00
_cell.angle_beta   90.00
_cell.angle_gamma   90.00
#
_symmetry.space_group_name_H-M   'P 1'
#
loop_
_entity.id
_entity.type
_entity.pdbx_description
1 polymer ?
#
loop_
_entity_poly.entity_id
_entity_poly.type
_entity_poly.pdbx_seq_one_letter_code
_entity_poly.pdbx_strand_id
1 'polypeptide(L)'
;QVKVKYKYTNIQIYKYMNIKKINNTVIALLLGNAFLSNLEAIEVLEIKILDEYAITREFPGKLIPSDQSRLAFEIPGKINSINVDIGDEVILGDELASLDDREALAQLNQSKAKFDLAEQVLARYINLRADGHISIQDLDKAESDQIVAKSQYDFYRVKFEQTKLLAPFNGVIQNRFLDTGSVINAGVQVLEILGSSNVEARISIPINYMNKVKIGDEYEFDIGGIPAKATLERLAPMSTGGSNNRLAIFRFDTFFNPGSIVKLKLSITEKAKGTWVPIKSLSQSEQGIWAIYTINEQQVVVRDLVDVIYFEDEYAFVNGTLNNGDLVILGGAQKIIEGKIIK
;
A
#
# COMPACT_ATOMS: atom_id res chain seq x y z
N GLN A 1 -34.47 4.18 22.86
CA GLN A 1 -33.22 3.71 22.19
C GLN A 1 -33.57 3.35 20.75
N VAL A 2 -33.31 4.23 19.80
CA VAL A 2 -33.35 3.90 18.38
C VAL A 2 -31.92 3.63 17.96
N LYS A 3 -31.55 2.36 17.79
CA LYS A 3 -30.32 1.94 17.13
C LYS A 3 -30.45 2.23 15.64
N VAL A 4 -29.87 3.33 15.17
CA VAL A 4 -29.63 3.54 13.75
C VAL A 4 -28.35 2.80 13.41
N LYS A 5 -28.47 1.71 12.65
CA LYS A 5 -27.35 0.98 12.06
C LYS A 5 -26.83 1.81 10.88
N TYR A 6 -25.74 2.52 11.06
CA TYR A 6 -24.92 2.97 9.94
C TYR A 6 -23.69 2.08 9.81
N LYS A 7 -23.52 1.57 8.60
CA LYS A 7 -22.41 0.72 8.18
C LYS A 7 -21.23 1.64 7.81
N TYR A 8 -20.10 1.41 8.51
CA TYR A 8 -18.75 1.83 8.15
C TYR A 8 -18.44 3.33 8.01
N THR A 9 -17.69 3.78 8.92
CA THR A 9 -16.63 4.77 9.11
C THR A 9 -16.89 5.70 10.29
N ASN A 10 -15.87 5.82 11.16
CA ASN A 10 -15.73 6.71 12.32
C ASN A 10 -16.31 6.25 13.67
N ILE A 11 -15.79 5.13 14.17
CA ILE A 11 -16.04 4.65 15.55
C ILE A 11 -15.61 5.67 16.63
N GLN A 12 -14.73 6.60 16.32
CA GLN A 12 -14.25 7.60 17.30
C GLN A 12 -15.20 8.75 17.56
N ILE A 13 -15.92 9.25 16.54
CA ILE A 13 -16.86 10.38 16.72
C ILE A 13 -18.05 9.96 17.60
N TYR A 14 -18.56 8.72 17.44
CA TYR A 14 -19.68 8.22 18.24
C TYR A 14 -19.40 8.02 19.74
N LYS A 15 -18.13 7.91 20.12
CA LYS A 15 -17.73 7.71 21.52
C LYS A 15 -18.01 8.93 22.40
N TYR A 16 -18.19 10.10 21.79
CA TYR A 16 -18.31 11.39 22.50
C TYR A 16 -19.70 12.05 22.35
N MET A 17 -20.63 11.44 21.62
CA MET A 17 -21.95 12.05 21.37
C MET A 17 -23.07 11.33 22.13
N ASN A 18 -23.79 12.07 22.94
CA ASN A 18 -25.02 11.61 23.62
C ASN A 18 -26.22 12.33 23.00
N ILE A 19 -26.99 11.64 22.15
CA ILE A 19 -28.23 12.15 21.57
C ILE A 19 -29.39 11.80 22.48
N LYS A 20 -29.98 12.81 23.10
CA LYS A 20 -31.18 12.66 23.90
C LYS A 20 -32.41 13.14 23.12
N LYS A 21 -33.42 12.27 23.04
CA LYS A 21 -34.77 12.70 22.63
C LYS A 21 -35.55 13.16 23.86
N ILE A 22 -35.99 14.39 23.86
CA ILE A 22 -36.89 14.90 24.87
C ILE A 22 -38.31 14.47 24.43
N ASN A 23 -38.80 13.41 25.04
CA ASN A 23 -40.19 12.97 24.86
C ASN A 23 -41.09 13.75 25.81
N ASN A 24 -41.94 14.62 25.27
CA ASN A 24 -43.08 15.16 26.03
C ASN A 24 -44.17 14.09 26.08
N THR A 25 -44.19 13.29 27.14
CA THR A 25 -45.35 12.47 27.49
C THR A 25 -46.35 13.32 28.23
N VAL A 26 -47.31 13.94 27.56
CA VAL A 26 -48.47 14.55 28.20
C VAL A 26 -49.61 13.57 28.11
N ILE A 27 -50.11 13.15 29.26
CA ILE A 27 -51.31 12.38 29.47
C ILE A 27 -52.54 13.14 28.90
N ALA A 28 -53.10 12.60 27.82
CA ALA A 28 -54.37 13.11 27.30
C ALA A 28 -55.52 12.33 27.93
N LEU A 29 -56.32 13.01 28.77
CA LEU A 29 -57.64 12.59 29.11
C LEU A 29 -58.63 13.78 28.96
N LEU A 30 -59.57 13.57 27.98
CA LEU A 30 -60.90 14.18 27.86
C LEU A 30 -61.07 15.55 27.15
N LEU A 31 -61.77 15.40 25.99
CA LEU A 31 -62.78 16.31 25.41
C LEU A 31 -62.34 17.53 24.58
N GLY A 32 -62.67 17.42 23.31
CA GLY A 32 -63.17 18.52 22.50
C GLY A 32 -62.16 19.24 21.63
N ASN A 33 -62.32 19.01 20.30
CA ASN A 33 -61.94 19.91 19.19
C ASN A 33 -60.95 21.02 19.49
N ALA A 34 -59.72 20.83 19.05
CA ALA A 34 -58.89 21.95 18.60
C ALA A 34 -57.56 21.46 18.02
N PHE A 35 -57.22 21.96 16.91
CA PHE A 35 -55.91 22.15 16.34
C PHE A 35 -54.78 21.23 16.88
N LEU A 36 -54.58 20.13 16.20
CA LEU A 36 -53.28 19.41 16.24
C LEU A 36 -52.24 20.27 15.56
N SER A 37 -51.65 21.18 16.33
CA SER A 37 -50.34 21.73 15.99
C SER A 37 -49.36 20.56 16.04
N ASN A 38 -48.75 20.21 14.91
CA ASN A 38 -47.60 19.32 14.85
C ASN A 38 -46.52 19.86 15.74
N LEU A 39 -46.39 19.37 16.97
CA LEU A 39 -45.20 19.53 17.77
C LEU A 39 -44.10 18.66 17.16
N GLU A 40 -43.37 19.19 16.21
CA GLU A 40 -42.11 18.56 15.76
C GLU A 40 -41.21 18.51 17.00
N ALA A 41 -40.90 17.30 17.47
CA ALA A 41 -39.93 17.11 18.54
C ALA A 41 -38.60 17.65 18.09
N ILE A 42 -38.08 18.68 18.78
CA ILE A 42 -36.78 19.26 18.50
C ILE A 42 -35.73 18.28 18.94
N GLU A 43 -34.95 17.78 17.97
CA GLU A 43 -33.78 16.96 18.28
C GLU A 43 -32.63 17.85 18.80
N VAL A 44 -32.04 17.44 19.91
CA VAL A 44 -30.92 18.18 20.53
C VAL A 44 -29.73 17.24 20.73
N LEU A 45 -28.54 17.82 20.65
CA LEU A 45 -27.28 17.18 20.93
C LEU A 45 -26.66 17.82 22.16
N GLU A 46 -26.39 17.07 23.21
CA GLU A 46 -25.58 17.49 24.34
C GLU A 46 -24.12 17.49 23.95
N ILE A 47 -23.47 18.65 23.98
CA ILE A 47 -22.08 18.78 23.55
C ILE A 47 -21.09 18.51 24.67
N LYS A 48 -19.91 18.02 24.27
CA LYS A 48 -18.75 17.86 25.13
C LYS A 48 -17.58 18.60 24.51
N ILE A 49 -16.98 19.50 25.24
CA ILE A 49 -15.78 20.21 24.79
C ILE A 49 -14.58 19.28 24.88
N LEU A 50 -13.82 19.20 23.80
CA LEU A 50 -12.59 18.45 23.66
C LEU A 50 -11.41 19.41 23.54
N ASP A 51 -10.25 19.03 24.05
CA ASP A 51 -9.00 19.78 23.90
C ASP A 51 -8.22 19.42 22.64
N GLU A 52 -8.65 18.37 21.99
CA GLU A 52 -8.06 17.86 20.74
C GLU A 52 -9.13 17.13 19.90
N TYR A 53 -8.90 17.06 18.60
CA TYR A 53 -9.76 16.32 17.69
C TYR A 53 -8.93 15.47 16.74
N ALA A 54 -9.49 14.33 16.33
CA ALA A 54 -8.85 13.44 15.37
C ALA A 54 -9.41 13.72 13.97
N ILE A 55 -8.52 13.76 13.00
CA ILE A 55 -8.84 13.88 11.57
C ILE A 55 -8.21 12.71 10.82
N THR A 56 -8.86 12.28 9.76
CA THR A 56 -8.28 11.29 8.86
C THR A 56 -7.68 11.98 7.65
N ARG A 57 -6.38 11.82 7.46
CA ARG A 57 -5.67 12.30 6.26
C ARG A 57 -5.40 11.13 5.33
N GLU A 58 -5.73 11.31 4.06
CA GLU A 58 -5.44 10.34 3.01
C GLU A 58 -4.18 10.73 2.25
N PHE A 59 -3.23 9.79 2.12
CA PHE A 59 -2.01 9.98 1.35
C PHE A 59 -2.03 9.00 0.18
N PRO A 60 -2.10 9.49 -1.07
CA PRO A 60 -2.11 8.62 -2.23
C PRO A 60 -0.72 8.03 -2.49
N GLY A 61 -0.72 6.84 -3.05
CA GLY A 61 0.45 6.12 -3.50
C GLY A 61 0.12 5.08 -4.55
N LYS A 62 1.09 4.24 -4.87
CA LYS A 62 0.97 3.21 -5.89
C LYS A 62 1.41 1.87 -5.35
N LEU A 63 0.68 0.83 -5.69
CA LEU A 63 1.12 -0.55 -5.50
C LEU A 63 2.16 -0.92 -6.56
N ILE A 64 3.25 -1.48 -6.10
CA ILE A 64 4.28 -2.05 -6.95
C ILE A 64 4.58 -3.48 -6.50
N PRO A 65 5.02 -4.36 -7.38
CA PRO A 65 5.51 -5.67 -6.96
C PRO A 65 6.80 -5.50 -6.15
N SER A 66 7.04 -6.40 -5.18
CA SER A 66 8.30 -6.41 -4.41
C SER A 66 9.50 -6.69 -5.31
N ASP A 67 9.29 -7.58 -6.27
CA ASP A 67 10.30 -8.00 -7.21
C ASP A 67 9.91 -7.59 -8.63
N GLN A 68 10.82 -6.94 -9.33
CA GLN A 68 10.68 -6.56 -10.73
C GLN A 68 12.04 -6.66 -11.39
N SER A 69 12.14 -7.36 -12.51
CA SER A 69 13.39 -7.48 -13.24
C SER A 69 13.17 -7.33 -14.75
N ARG A 70 14.10 -6.64 -15.38
CA ARG A 70 14.23 -6.57 -16.83
C ARG A 70 15.30 -7.54 -17.25
N LEU A 71 14.89 -8.59 -17.95
CA LEU A 71 15.72 -9.71 -18.29
C LEU A 71 16.41 -9.45 -19.62
N ALA A 72 17.70 -9.74 -19.66
CA ALA A 72 18.56 -9.59 -20.82
C ALA A 72 19.55 -10.76 -20.87
N PHE A 73 19.99 -11.13 -22.08
CA PHE A 73 21.09 -12.09 -22.21
C PHE A 73 22.43 -11.43 -21.88
N GLU A 74 23.31 -12.17 -21.24
CA GLU A 74 24.66 -11.71 -20.87
C GLU A 74 25.64 -11.79 -22.05
N ILE A 75 25.28 -12.48 -23.10
CA ILE A 75 26.09 -12.68 -24.32
C ILE A 75 25.32 -12.23 -25.56
N PRO A 76 26.00 -11.79 -26.61
CA PRO A 76 25.35 -11.48 -27.88
C PRO A 76 24.93 -12.76 -28.60
N GLY A 77 23.88 -12.65 -29.42
CA GLY A 77 23.41 -13.80 -30.22
C GLY A 77 22.13 -13.51 -30.99
N LYS A 78 21.66 -14.49 -31.71
CA LYS A 78 20.35 -14.49 -32.36
C LYS A 78 19.34 -15.20 -31.47
N ILE A 79 18.19 -14.56 -31.20
CA ILE A 79 17.10 -15.20 -30.45
C ILE A 79 16.53 -16.36 -31.28
N ASN A 80 16.64 -17.56 -30.73
CA ASN A 80 16.12 -18.79 -31.35
C ASN A 80 14.66 -19.03 -31.00
N SER A 81 14.28 -18.83 -29.73
CA SER A 81 12.90 -18.96 -29.25
C SER A 81 12.61 -17.98 -28.12
N ILE A 82 11.33 -17.59 -27.99
CA ILE A 82 10.75 -16.99 -26.82
C ILE A 82 9.53 -17.82 -26.47
N ASN A 83 9.54 -18.44 -25.29
CA ASN A 83 8.59 -19.49 -24.91
C ASN A 83 7.40 -18.93 -24.11
N VAL A 84 7.37 -17.61 -23.85
CA VAL A 84 6.37 -16.91 -23.02
C VAL A 84 5.89 -15.65 -23.70
N ASP A 85 4.68 -15.20 -23.32
CA ASP A 85 4.11 -13.94 -23.78
C ASP A 85 3.61 -13.11 -22.60
N ILE A 86 3.17 -11.88 -22.87
CA ILE A 86 2.63 -10.94 -21.87
C ILE A 86 1.44 -11.58 -21.17
N GLY A 87 1.47 -11.59 -19.83
CA GLY A 87 0.44 -12.17 -18.98
C GLY A 87 0.69 -13.62 -18.57
N ASP A 88 1.70 -14.30 -19.13
CA ASP A 88 2.03 -15.67 -18.74
C ASP A 88 2.64 -15.72 -17.34
N GLU A 89 2.17 -16.68 -16.54
CA GLU A 89 2.72 -16.99 -15.23
C GLU A 89 3.93 -17.94 -15.42
N VAL A 90 5.01 -17.63 -14.70
CA VAL A 90 6.26 -18.39 -14.74
C VAL A 90 6.78 -18.69 -13.34
N ILE A 91 7.49 -19.78 -13.18
CA ILE A 91 8.15 -20.15 -11.92
C ILE A 91 9.67 -19.98 -12.03
N LEU A 92 10.32 -19.84 -10.85
CA LEU A 92 11.78 -19.76 -10.74
C LEU A 92 12.46 -20.89 -11.55
N GLY A 93 13.34 -20.51 -12.47
CA GLY A 93 14.12 -21.43 -13.29
C GLY A 93 13.49 -21.83 -14.62
N ASP A 94 12.26 -21.39 -14.91
CA ASP A 94 11.64 -21.62 -16.22
C ASP A 94 12.47 -20.98 -17.34
N GLU A 95 12.64 -21.68 -18.47
CA GLU A 95 13.30 -21.17 -19.67
C GLU A 95 12.35 -20.28 -20.46
N LEU A 96 12.56 -18.97 -20.36
CA LEU A 96 11.73 -17.93 -20.97
C LEU A 96 12.07 -17.69 -22.44
N ALA A 97 13.36 -17.72 -22.76
CA ALA A 97 13.87 -17.52 -24.10
C ALA A 97 15.23 -18.22 -24.27
N SER A 98 15.61 -18.49 -25.53
CA SER A 98 16.93 -19.04 -25.87
C SER A 98 17.57 -18.31 -27.04
N LEU A 99 18.90 -18.24 -27.02
CA LEU A 99 19.71 -17.88 -28.19
C LEU A 99 19.99 -19.12 -29.04
N ASP A 100 20.47 -18.93 -30.27
CA ASP A 100 21.06 -20.00 -31.09
C ASP A 100 22.30 -20.54 -30.36
N ASP A 101 22.20 -21.74 -29.83
CA ASP A 101 23.18 -22.37 -28.93
C ASP A 101 24.10 -23.38 -29.64
N ARG A 102 23.94 -23.58 -30.94
CA ARG A 102 24.65 -24.61 -31.69
C ARG A 102 26.17 -24.54 -31.55
N GLU A 103 26.76 -23.33 -31.61
CA GLU A 103 28.18 -23.11 -31.43
C GLU A 103 28.61 -23.36 -29.98
N ALA A 104 27.86 -22.80 -29.01
CA ALA A 104 28.14 -22.95 -27.58
C ALA A 104 28.07 -24.43 -27.15
N LEU A 105 27.07 -25.17 -27.65
CA LEU A 105 26.91 -26.59 -27.38
C LEU A 105 28.07 -27.41 -27.99
N ALA A 106 28.51 -27.10 -29.23
CA ALA A 106 29.66 -27.77 -29.85
C ALA A 106 30.95 -27.57 -29.07
N GLN A 107 31.21 -26.35 -28.60
CA GLN A 107 32.37 -26.01 -27.78
C GLN A 107 32.31 -26.67 -26.38
N LEU A 108 31.15 -26.73 -25.78
CA LEU A 108 30.89 -27.43 -24.51
C LEU A 108 31.21 -28.94 -24.67
N ASN A 109 30.67 -29.58 -25.71
CA ASN A 109 30.92 -31.01 -25.96
C ASN A 109 32.40 -31.32 -26.23
N GLN A 110 33.09 -30.43 -26.98
CA GLN A 110 34.53 -30.57 -27.22
C GLN A 110 35.33 -30.45 -25.93
N SER A 111 35.05 -29.47 -25.11
CA SER A 111 35.76 -29.25 -23.84
C SER A 111 35.46 -30.36 -22.83
N LYS A 112 34.23 -30.87 -22.81
CA LYS A 112 33.84 -32.03 -21.99
C LYS A 112 34.66 -33.26 -22.36
N ALA A 113 34.77 -33.59 -23.66
CA ALA A 113 35.57 -34.73 -24.11
C ALA A 113 37.04 -34.61 -23.70
N LYS A 114 37.64 -33.41 -23.75
CA LYS A 114 39.00 -33.17 -23.27
C LYS A 114 39.13 -33.36 -21.76
N PHE A 115 38.16 -32.86 -20.98
CA PHE A 115 38.14 -33.04 -19.54
C PHE A 115 38.01 -34.53 -19.17
N ASP A 116 37.07 -35.26 -19.78
CA ASP A 116 36.84 -36.68 -19.53
C ASP A 116 38.11 -37.51 -19.86
N LEU A 117 38.85 -37.16 -20.95
CA LEU A 117 40.14 -37.79 -21.28
C LEU A 117 41.20 -37.49 -20.21
N ALA A 118 41.37 -36.24 -19.80
CA ALA A 118 42.35 -35.86 -18.80
C ALA A 118 42.06 -36.54 -17.45
N GLU A 119 40.81 -36.67 -17.07
CA GLU A 119 40.38 -37.38 -15.86
C GLU A 119 40.74 -38.88 -15.90
N GLN A 120 40.49 -39.52 -17.05
CA GLN A 120 40.87 -40.94 -17.27
C GLN A 120 42.40 -41.12 -17.24
N VAL A 121 43.17 -40.20 -17.83
CA VAL A 121 44.64 -40.22 -17.80
C VAL A 121 45.14 -40.08 -16.38
N LEU A 122 44.63 -39.10 -15.62
CA LEU A 122 44.99 -38.91 -14.23
C LEU A 122 44.70 -40.14 -13.38
N ALA A 123 43.49 -40.70 -13.49
CA ALA A 123 43.10 -41.90 -12.74
C ALA A 123 44.05 -43.09 -13.05
N ARG A 124 44.44 -43.26 -14.31
CA ARG A 124 45.43 -44.27 -14.71
C ARG A 124 46.81 -44.01 -14.09
N TYR A 125 47.26 -42.77 -14.08
CA TYR A 125 48.55 -42.37 -13.53
C TYR A 125 48.60 -42.53 -12.02
N ILE A 126 47.54 -42.25 -11.32
CA ILE A 126 47.42 -42.52 -9.88
C ILE A 126 47.66 -44.01 -9.60
N ASN A 127 47.02 -44.91 -10.35
CA ASN A 127 47.20 -46.35 -10.20
C ASN A 127 48.63 -46.78 -10.53
N LEU A 128 49.20 -46.35 -11.68
CA LEU A 128 50.56 -46.68 -12.09
C LEU A 128 51.63 -46.14 -11.10
N ARG A 129 51.34 -45.01 -10.43
CA ARG A 129 52.20 -44.44 -9.39
C ARG A 129 52.20 -45.33 -8.14
N ALA A 130 51.04 -45.83 -7.73
CA ALA A 130 50.93 -46.75 -6.60
C ALA A 130 51.75 -48.03 -6.84
N ASP A 131 51.84 -48.47 -8.09
CA ASP A 131 52.63 -49.64 -8.51
C ASP A 131 54.12 -49.31 -8.76
N GLY A 132 54.54 -48.01 -8.61
CA GLY A 132 55.93 -47.55 -8.80
C GLY A 132 56.40 -47.44 -10.26
N HIS A 133 55.45 -47.39 -11.21
CA HIS A 133 55.73 -47.42 -12.65
C HIS A 133 55.89 -46.03 -13.31
N ILE A 134 55.63 -44.93 -12.60
CA ILE A 134 55.76 -43.57 -13.13
C ILE A 134 56.46 -42.62 -12.13
N SER A 135 56.98 -41.51 -12.64
CA SER A 135 57.61 -40.47 -11.83
C SER A 135 56.55 -39.61 -11.12
N ILE A 136 56.96 -38.88 -10.04
CA ILE A 136 56.13 -37.87 -9.41
C ILE A 136 55.82 -36.76 -10.42
N GLN A 137 56.77 -36.34 -11.22
CA GLN A 137 56.62 -35.32 -12.23
C GLN A 137 55.55 -35.62 -13.27
N ASP A 138 55.44 -36.93 -13.69
CA ASP A 138 54.41 -37.34 -14.62
C ASP A 138 53.00 -37.29 -14.00
N LEU A 139 52.88 -37.63 -12.70
CA LEU A 139 51.62 -37.51 -11.95
C LEU A 139 51.26 -36.04 -11.81
N ASP A 140 52.16 -35.16 -11.32
CA ASP A 140 51.91 -33.74 -11.17
C ASP A 140 51.49 -33.07 -12.49
N LYS A 141 52.08 -33.52 -13.59
CA LYS A 141 51.68 -33.03 -14.92
C LYS A 141 50.25 -33.49 -15.27
N ALA A 142 49.89 -34.76 -15.04
CA ALA A 142 48.55 -35.25 -15.30
C ALA A 142 47.50 -34.57 -14.44
N GLU A 143 47.79 -34.23 -13.17
CA GLU A 143 46.94 -33.42 -12.30
C GLU A 143 46.77 -32.01 -12.85
N SER A 144 47.83 -31.33 -13.26
CA SER A 144 47.78 -30.00 -13.88
C SER A 144 46.96 -30.03 -15.18
N ASP A 145 47.17 -31.00 -16.05
CA ASP A 145 46.42 -31.16 -17.31
C ASP A 145 44.93 -31.36 -17.05
N GLN A 146 44.56 -32.14 -16.05
CA GLN A 146 43.15 -32.33 -15.64
C GLN A 146 42.52 -31.03 -15.12
N ILE A 147 43.21 -30.26 -14.28
CA ILE A 147 42.74 -28.96 -13.76
C ILE A 147 42.51 -27.97 -14.90
N VAL A 148 43.43 -27.89 -15.86
CA VAL A 148 43.29 -27.03 -17.05
C VAL A 148 42.11 -27.43 -17.89
N ALA A 149 41.94 -28.73 -18.16
CA ALA A 149 40.84 -29.27 -18.96
C ALA A 149 39.48 -29.02 -18.25
N LYS A 150 39.41 -29.20 -16.94
CA LYS A 150 38.25 -28.90 -16.13
C LYS A 150 37.88 -27.41 -16.20
N SER A 151 38.84 -26.54 -16.02
CA SER A 151 38.60 -25.08 -16.09
C SER A 151 38.04 -24.65 -17.46
N GLN A 152 38.56 -25.29 -18.53
CA GLN A 152 38.07 -25.04 -19.90
C GLN A 152 36.64 -25.55 -20.10
N TYR A 153 36.31 -26.74 -19.56
CA TYR A 153 34.96 -27.29 -19.58
C TYR A 153 33.98 -26.38 -18.79
N ASP A 154 34.34 -25.95 -17.57
CA ASP A 154 33.51 -25.08 -16.75
C ASP A 154 33.27 -23.73 -17.45
N PHE A 155 34.27 -23.18 -18.14
CA PHE A 155 34.12 -21.96 -18.93
C PHE A 155 33.07 -22.10 -20.05
N TYR A 156 33.14 -23.16 -20.84
CA TYR A 156 32.18 -23.38 -21.94
C TYR A 156 30.81 -23.79 -21.42
N ARG A 157 30.72 -24.45 -20.25
CA ARG A 157 29.45 -24.73 -19.59
C ARG A 157 28.71 -23.44 -19.23
N VAL A 158 29.39 -22.49 -18.60
CA VAL A 158 28.81 -21.18 -18.30
C VAL A 158 28.38 -20.46 -19.59
N LYS A 159 29.21 -20.49 -20.64
CA LYS A 159 28.85 -19.93 -21.96
C LYS A 159 27.58 -20.52 -22.56
N PHE A 160 27.40 -21.85 -22.43
CA PHE A 160 26.18 -22.54 -22.87
C PHE A 160 24.97 -22.16 -21.97
N GLU A 161 25.15 -22.12 -20.66
CA GLU A 161 24.10 -21.67 -19.73
C GLU A 161 23.64 -20.24 -20.05
N GLN A 162 24.53 -19.33 -20.41
CA GLN A 162 24.23 -17.94 -20.80
C GLN A 162 23.41 -17.83 -22.11
N THR A 163 23.28 -18.90 -22.90
CA THR A 163 22.37 -18.92 -24.06
C THR A 163 20.90 -19.05 -23.68
N LYS A 164 20.60 -19.33 -22.42
CA LYS A 164 19.26 -19.50 -21.89
C LYS A 164 18.90 -18.33 -20.98
N LEU A 165 17.69 -17.78 -21.15
CA LEU A 165 17.15 -16.76 -20.28
C LEU A 165 16.14 -17.42 -19.35
N LEU A 166 16.49 -17.49 -18.07
CA LEU A 166 15.68 -18.17 -17.06
C LEU A 166 14.95 -17.15 -16.18
N ALA A 167 13.78 -17.55 -15.65
CA ALA A 167 13.04 -16.76 -14.67
C ALA A 167 13.82 -16.69 -13.34
N PRO A 168 14.15 -15.49 -12.82
CA PRO A 168 14.90 -15.33 -11.58
C PRO A 168 14.02 -15.49 -10.32
N PHE A 169 12.71 -15.48 -10.46
CA PHE A 169 11.71 -15.67 -9.41
C PHE A 169 10.33 -16.01 -10.02
N ASN A 170 9.39 -16.43 -9.17
CA ASN A 170 8.02 -16.69 -9.59
C ASN A 170 7.30 -15.38 -9.90
N GLY A 171 6.67 -15.27 -11.05
CA GLY A 171 6.07 -14.02 -11.48
C GLY A 171 5.21 -14.12 -12.73
N VAL A 172 4.87 -12.94 -13.25
CA VAL A 172 4.10 -12.78 -14.49
C VAL A 172 4.90 -11.94 -15.46
N ILE A 173 4.88 -12.30 -16.73
CA ILE A 173 5.53 -11.53 -17.78
C ILE A 173 4.74 -10.24 -18.03
N GLN A 174 5.40 -9.09 -17.79
CA GLN A 174 4.80 -7.77 -17.96
C GLN A 174 4.97 -7.23 -19.37
N ASN A 175 6.18 -7.39 -19.94
CA ASN A 175 6.52 -6.89 -21.25
C ASN A 175 7.43 -7.86 -22.02
N ARG A 176 7.24 -7.91 -23.34
CA ARG A 176 8.12 -8.54 -24.31
C ARG A 176 8.63 -7.46 -25.27
N PHE A 177 9.94 -7.20 -25.26
CA PHE A 177 10.55 -6.11 -26.02
C PHE A 177 11.07 -6.55 -27.39
N LEU A 178 11.29 -7.86 -27.59
CA LEU A 178 11.90 -8.41 -28.78
C LEU A 178 11.15 -9.67 -29.24
N ASP A 179 11.39 -10.03 -30.50
CA ASP A 179 10.81 -11.20 -31.14
C ASP A 179 11.87 -12.24 -31.54
N THR A 180 11.42 -13.48 -31.73
CA THR A 180 12.22 -14.59 -32.26
C THR A 180 12.86 -14.19 -33.60
N GLY A 181 14.15 -14.51 -33.75
CA GLY A 181 14.93 -14.16 -34.92
C GLY A 181 15.71 -12.86 -34.83
N SER A 182 15.45 -12.02 -33.81
CA SER A 182 16.22 -10.82 -33.54
C SER A 182 17.67 -11.13 -33.20
N VAL A 183 18.60 -10.31 -33.71
CA VAL A 183 20.02 -10.37 -33.34
C VAL A 183 20.30 -9.27 -32.33
N ILE A 184 20.88 -9.64 -31.19
CA ILE A 184 21.05 -8.75 -30.03
C ILE A 184 22.49 -8.72 -29.54
N ASN A 185 22.83 -7.61 -28.90
CA ASN A 185 24.02 -7.48 -28.08
C ASN A 185 23.74 -7.86 -26.61
N ALA A 186 24.79 -8.13 -25.85
CA ALA A 186 24.68 -8.35 -24.41
C ALA A 186 24.01 -7.16 -23.69
N GLY A 187 23.14 -7.43 -22.73
CA GLY A 187 22.44 -6.42 -21.92
C GLY A 187 21.22 -5.78 -22.58
N VAL A 188 20.86 -6.17 -23.81
CA VAL A 188 19.62 -5.69 -24.45
C VAL A 188 18.42 -6.37 -23.78
N GLN A 189 17.45 -5.57 -23.30
CA GLN A 189 16.25 -6.06 -22.63
C GLN A 189 15.37 -6.89 -23.57
N VAL A 190 15.02 -8.10 -23.14
CA VAL A 190 14.17 -9.02 -23.90
C VAL A 190 12.78 -9.13 -23.27
N LEU A 191 12.71 -9.32 -21.96
CA LEU A 191 11.48 -9.51 -21.20
C LEU A 191 11.50 -8.67 -19.93
N GLU A 192 10.32 -8.37 -19.38
CA GLU A 192 10.16 -7.79 -18.05
C GLU A 192 9.23 -8.70 -17.25
N ILE A 193 9.68 -9.10 -16.06
CA ILE A 193 8.94 -9.96 -15.15
C ILE A 193 8.60 -9.20 -13.87
N LEU A 194 7.37 -9.36 -13.39
CA LEU A 194 6.90 -8.87 -12.09
C LEU A 194 6.67 -10.03 -11.15
N GLY A 195 7.14 -9.93 -9.91
CA GLY A 195 6.89 -10.94 -8.87
C GLY A 195 5.42 -11.04 -8.52
N SER A 196 4.95 -12.25 -8.31
CA SER A 196 3.56 -12.58 -7.96
C SER A 196 3.32 -12.82 -6.46
N SER A 197 4.37 -12.78 -5.64
CA SER A 197 4.26 -13.16 -4.22
C SER A 197 3.82 -12.02 -3.32
N ASN A 198 4.38 -10.83 -3.50
CA ASN A 198 4.20 -9.70 -2.60
C ASN A 198 4.04 -8.38 -3.36
N VAL A 199 3.25 -7.48 -2.79
CA VAL A 199 3.11 -6.11 -3.27
C VAL A 199 3.43 -5.11 -2.16
N GLU A 200 4.02 -4.00 -2.54
CA GLU A 200 4.36 -2.89 -1.66
C GLU A 200 3.60 -1.64 -2.06
N ALA A 201 3.05 -0.91 -1.08
CA ALA A 201 2.59 0.45 -1.34
C ALA A 201 3.73 1.44 -1.12
N ARG A 202 3.99 2.27 -2.11
CA ARG A 202 4.93 3.40 -2.01
C ARG A 202 4.16 4.70 -1.83
N ILE A 203 4.25 5.25 -0.62
CA ILE A 203 3.52 6.44 -0.20
C ILE A 203 4.51 7.58 0.10
N SER A 204 4.26 8.76 -0.46
CA SER A 204 5.01 9.96 -0.11
C SER A 204 4.30 10.70 1.04
N ILE A 205 4.87 10.64 2.24
CA ILE A 205 4.31 11.25 3.45
C ILE A 205 5.07 12.56 3.75
N PRO A 206 4.36 13.69 3.95
CA PRO A 206 5.00 14.95 4.36
C PRO A 206 5.74 14.82 5.70
N ILE A 207 6.88 15.51 5.82
CA ILE A 207 7.79 15.36 6.97
C ILE A 207 7.16 15.73 8.31
N ASN A 208 6.17 16.63 8.31
CA ASN A 208 5.42 17.03 9.51
C ASN A 208 4.53 15.90 10.08
N TYR A 209 4.25 14.84 9.28
CA TYR A 209 3.50 13.67 9.73
C TYR A 209 4.38 12.43 9.98
N MET A 210 5.69 12.54 9.78
CA MET A 210 6.62 11.41 9.97
C MET A 210 6.68 10.91 11.41
N ASN A 211 6.44 11.77 12.40
CA ASN A 211 6.37 11.39 13.82
C ASN A 211 5.11 10.61 14.18
N LYS A 212 4.13 10.52 13.28
CA LYS A 212 2.86 9.80 13.45
C LYS A 212 2.93 8.38 12.87
N VAL A 213 4.02 8.03 12.18
CA VAL A 213 4.21 6.70 11.61
C VAL A 213 5.44 6.03 12.22
N LYS A 214 5.33 4.74 12.50
CA LYS A 214 6.41 3.93 13.08
C LYS A 214 6.59 2.65 12.26
N ILE A 215 7.85 2.29 12.03
CA ILE A 215 8.19 1.02 11.38
C ILE A 215 7.71 -0.13 12.26
N GLY A 216 7.07 -1.11 11.63
CA GLY A 216 6.47 -2.29 12.26
C GLY A 216 5.00 -2.14 12.65
N ASP A 217 4.44 -0.93 12.63
CA ASP A 217 3.03 -0.72 12.91
C ASP A 217 2.17 -1.00 11.66
N GLU A 218 0.93 -1.45 11.89
CA GLU A 218 -0.07 -1.69 10.85
C GLU A 218 -0.92 -0.44 10.61
N TYR A 219 -1.20 -0.15 9.32
CA TYR A 219 -1.96 1.01 8.88
C TYR A 219 -3.10 0.61 7.96
N GLU A 220 -4.17 1.43 7.97
CA GLU A 220 -5.33 1.25 7.11
C GLU A 220 -5.12 1.90 5.74
N PHE A 221 -5.55 1.16 4.72
CA PHE A 221 -5.51 1.58 3.32
C PHE A 221 -6.87 1.46 2.67
N ASP A 222 -7.08 2.27 1.64
CA ASP A 222 -8.16 2.12 0.69
C ASP A 222 -7.56 1.82 -0.69
N ILE A 223 -7.99 0.71 -1.29
CA ILE A 223 -7.55 0.27 -2.62
C ILE A 223 -8.79 0.18 -3.51
N GLY A 224 -9.10 1.29 -4.20
CA GLY A 224 -10.29 1.33 -5.08
C GLY A 224 -11.61 1.10 -4.35
N GLY A 225 -11.75 1.55 -3.10
CA GLY A 225 -12.93 1.33 -2.25
C GLY A 225 -12.89 0.07 -1.39
N ILE A 226 -11.85 -0.75 -1.52
CA ILE A 226 -11.64 -1.95 -0.71
C ILE A 226 -10.73 -1.60 0.47
N PRO A 227 -11.18 -1.74 1.72
CA PRO A 227 -10.33 -1.53 2.89
C PRO A 227 -9.30 -2.65 2.99
N ALA A 228 -8.05 -2.28 3.23
CA ALA A 228 -6.94 -3.20 3.40
C ALA A 228 -6.03 -2.70 4.53
N LYS A 229 -5.14 -3.58 5.00
CA LYS A 229 -4.14 -3.25 6.00
C LYS A 229 -2.75 -3.62 5.49
N ALA A 230 -1.77 -2.80 5.86
CA ALA A 230 -0.38 -3.03 5.52
C ALA A 230 0.55 -2.55 6.64
N THR A 231 1.67 -3.23 6.79
CA THR A 231 2.69 -2.91 7.78
C THR A 231 3.71 -1.97 7.18
N LEU A 232 4.04 -0.89 7.91
CA LEU A 232 5.15 0.00 7.52
C LEU A 232 6.48 -0.74 7.70
N GLU A 233 7.12 -1.08 6.61
CA GLU A 233 8.36 -1.87 6.63
C GLU A 233 9.61 -0.99 6.58
N ARG A 234 9.59 0.04 5.73
CA ARG A 234 10.76 0.88 5.47
C ARG A 234 10.38 2.35 5.27
N LEU A 235 11.28 3.23 5.71
CA LEU A 235 11.23 4.68 5.46
C LEU A 235 12.49 5.11 4.74
N ALA A 236 12.36 5.85 3.65
CA ALA A 236 13.51 6.43 2.98
C ALA A 236 14.24 7.39 3.94
N PRO A 237 15.58 7.37 4.00
CA PRO A 237 16.34 8.23 4.92
C PRO A 237 16.24 9.72 4.57
N MET A 238 16.05 10.04 3.28
CA MET A 238 16.00 11.40 2.77
C MET A 238 14.68 11.70 2.05
N SER A 239 14.32 12.97 1.97
CA SER A 239 13.22 13.44 1.13
C SER A 239 13.59 13.30 -0.35
N THR A 240 12.61 12.98 -1.19
CA THR A 240 12.82 12.76 -2.63
C THR A 240 12.51 14.04 -3.41
N GLY A 241 13.41 14.45 -4.33
CA GLY A 241 13.09 15.36 -5.43
C GLY A 241 12.64 16.78 -5.05
N GLY A 242 13.21 17.41 -4.02
CA GLY A 242 12.90 18.80 -3.66
C GLY A 242 11.53 18.99 -2.99
N SER A 243 10.75 17.93 -2.82
CA SER A 243 9.53 17.93 -2.02
C SER A 243 9.88 17.63 -0.55
N ASN A 244 9.16 18.27 0.38
CA ASN A 244 9.33 18.03 1.82
C ASN A 244 8.63 16.73 2.27
N ASN A 245 8.67 15.67 1.41
CA ASN A 245 8.03 14.39 1.65
C ASN A 245 9.08 13.28 1.75
N ARG A 246 8.82 12.27 2.58
CA ARG A 246 9.63 11.05 2.67
C ARG A 246 8.84 9.86 2.12
N LEU A 247 9.53 8.99 1.40
CA LEU A 247 8.95 7.76 0.90
C LEU A 247 8.82 6.75 2.03
N ALA A 248 7.61 6.28 2.24
CA ALA A 248 7.26 5.17 3.13
C ALA A 248 6.85 3.96 2.30
N ILE A 249 7.33 2.79 2.67
CA ILE A 249 7.08 1.51 1.99
C ILE A 249 6.32 0.62 2.95
N PHE A 250 5.11 0.23 2.52
CA PHE A 250 4.22 -0.63 3.29
C PHE A 250 4.06 -1.96 2.57
N ARG A 251 4.18 -3.06 3.31
CA ARG A 251 3.98 -4.41 2.79
C ARG A 251 2.58 -4.90 3.13
N PHE A 252 1.93 -5.49 2.13
CA PHE A 252 0.66 -6.19 2.28
C PHE A 252 0.91 -7.69 2.44
N ASP A 253 0.16 -8.33 3.32
CA ASP A 253 0.16 -9.80 3.46
C ASP A 253 -0.76 -10.46 2.41
N THR A 254 -1.61 -9.68 1.77
CA THR A 254 -2.51 -10.12 0.70
C THR A 254 -2.03 -9.55 -0.62
N PHE A 255 -2.04 -10.35 -1.68
CA PHE A 255 -1.70 -9.90 -3.02
C PHE A 255 -2.81 -9.01 -3.60
N PHE A 256 -2.41 -7.88 -4.14
CA PHE A 256 -3.26 -6.95 -4.92
C PHE A 256 -2.59 -6.68 -6.27
N ASN A 257 -3.39 -6.30 -7.27
CA ASN A 257 -2.87 -6.01 -8.60
C ASN A 257 -1.87 -4.84 -8.57
N PRO A 258 -0.60 -5.07 -8.98
CA PRO A 258 0.38 -4.00 -9.11
C PRO A 258 -0.11 -2.90 -10.06
N GLY A 259 0.33 -1.67 -9.81
CA GLY A 259 -0.09 -0.51 -10.60
C GLY A 259 -1.32 0.20 -10.06
N SER A 260 -2.11 -0.42 -9.17
CA SER A 260 -3.28 0.19 -8.54
C SER A 260 -2.89 1.39 -7.67
N ILE A 261 -3.77 2.41 -7.65
CA ILE A 261 -3.64 3.53 -6.73
C ILE A 261 -4.18 3.09 -5.36
N VAL A 262 -3.44 3.41 -4.33
CA VAL A 262 -3.82 3.16 -2.93
C VAL A 262 -3.80 4.46 -2.15
N LYS A 263 -4.58 4.52 -1.08
CA LYS A 263 -4.63 5.65 -0.16
C LYS A 263 -4.36 5.16 1.24
N LEU A 264 -3.28 5.61 1.84
CA LEU A 264 -3.01 5.45 3.27
C LEU A 264 -3.96 6.34 4.06
N LYS A 265 -4.72 5.78 5.00
CA LYS A 265 -5.55 6.51 5.96
C LYS A 265 -4.78 6.68 7.25
N LEU A 266 -4.35 7.91 7.53
CA LEU A 266 -3.62 8.24 8.75
C LEU A 266 -4.51 9.08 9.67
N SER A 267 -4.85 8.54 10.84
CA SER A 267 -5.53 9.29 11.89
C SER A 267 -4.54 10.19 12.59
N ILE A 268 -4.82 11.49 12.60
CA ILE A 268 -3.96 12.54 13.14
C ILE A 268 -4.74 13.30 14.20
N THR A 269 -4.17 13.43 15.39
CA THR A 269 -4.74 14.23 16.46
C THR A 269 -4.17 15.64 16.40
N GLU A 270 -5.06 16.62 16.26
CA GLU A 270 -4.74 18.05 16.27
C GLU A 270 -5.22 18.67 17.57
N LYS A 271 -4.39 19.54 18.16
CA LYS A 271 -4.72 20.25 19.41
C LYS A 271 -5.54 21.49 19.10
N ALA A 272 -6.82 21.45 19.41
CA ALA A 272 -7.69 22.60 19.40
C ALA A 272 -8.87 22.34 20.35
N LYS A 273 -9.25 23.35 21.10
CA LYS A 273 -10.41 23.29 21.98
C LYS A 273 -11.68 23.47 21.16
N GLY A 274 -12.67 22.59 21.33
CA GLY A 274 -13.92 22.68 20.57
C GLY A 274 -14.79 21.45 20.74
N THR A 275 -15.83 21.34 19.91
CA THR A 275 -16.77 20.24 19.93
C THR A 275 -17.20 19.87 18.53
N TRP A 276 -17.56 18.60 18.32
CA TRP A 276 -18.15 18.14 17.07
C TRP A 276 -19.65 18.40 17.05
N VAL A 277 -20.12 19.07 15.98
CA VAL A 277 -21.54 19.27 15.72
C VAL A 277 -21.87 18.81 14.30
N PRO A 278 -23.07 18.27 14.05
CA PRO A 278 -23.53 17.99 12.68
C PRO A 278 -23.60 19.28 11.86
N ILE A 279 -23.17 19.24 10.59
CA ILE A 279 -23.24 20.41 9.69
C ILE A 279 -24.65 20.98 9.59
N LYS A 280 -25.68 20.14 9.67
CA LYS A 280 -27.09 20.56 9.69
C LYS A 280 -27.48 21.45 10.87
N SER A 281 -26.67 21.50 11.93
CA SER A 281 -26.86 22.39 13.09
C SER A 281 -26.24 23.77 12.90
N LEU A 282 -25.38 23.92 11.88
CA LEU A 282 -24.73 25.19 11.57
C LEU A 282 -25.69 26.09 10.78
N SER A 283 -25.66 27.35 11.12
CA SER A 283 -26.31 28.44 10.40
C SER A 283 -25.24 29.46 10.00
N GLN A 284 -25.29 29.95 8.79
CA GLN A 284 -24.38 31.01 8.35
C GLN A 284 -25.13 32.34 8.20
N SER A 285 -24.56 33.39 8.74
CA SER A 285 -25.11 34.74 8.54
C SER A 285 -24.77 35.27 7.15
N GLU A 286 -25.45 36.32 6.70
CA GLU A 286 -25.14 37.03 5.44
C GLU A 286 -23.69 37.55 5.38
N GLN A 287 -23.05 37.75 6.52
CA GLN A 287 -21.65 38.16 6.65
C GLN A 287 -20.65 36.98 6.67
N GLY A 288 -21.13 35.74 6.49
CA GLY A 288 -20.28 34.58 6.49
C GLY A 288 -19.89 34.01 7.87
N ILE A 289 -20.43 34.59 8.96
CA ILE A 289 -20.15 34.15 10.34
C ILE A 289 -21.01 32.91 10.64
N TRP A 290 -20.38 31.84 11.15
CA TRP A 290 -21.08 30.64 11.56
C TRP A 290 -21.68 30.77 12.95
N ALA A 291 -22.85 30.20 13.16
CA ALA A 291 -23.57 30.15 14.43
C ALA A 291 -24.25 28.78 14.58
N ILE A 292 -24.48 28.41 15.83
CA ILE A 292 -25.34 27.32 16.24
C ILE A 292 -26.41 27.83 17.16
N TYR A 293 -27.50 27.08 17.33
CA TYR A 293 -28.53 27.41 18.26
C TYR A 293 -28.48 26.46 19.45
N THR A 294 -28.36 27.02 20.65
CA THR A 294 -28.36 26.32 21.93
C THR A 294 -29.62 26.57 22.71
N ILE A 295 -29.90 25.72 23.68
CA ILE A 295 -31.00 25.89 24.64
C ILE A 295 -30.39 26.18 26.00
N ASN A 296 -30.69 27.37 26.57
CA ASN A 296 -30.21 27.72 27.90
C ASN A 296 -31.04 27.07 29.03
N GLU A 297 -30.62 27.26 30.29
CA GLU A 297 -31.28 26.70 31.47
C GLU A 297 -32.78 27.15 31.61
N GLN A 298 -33.14 28.29 31.02
CA GLN A 298 -34.52 28.82 31.01
C GLN A 298 -35.35 28.29 29.83
N GLN A 299 -34.82 27.30 29.08
CA GLN A 299 -35.46 26.73 27.90
C GLN A 299 -35.65 27.74 26.74
N VAL A 300 -34.81 28.75 26.67
CA VAL A 300 -34.82 29.74 25.60
C VAL A 300 -33.76 29.41 24.58
N VAL A 301 -34.12 29.56 23.30
CA VAL A 301 -33.17 29.41 22.18
C VAL A 301 -32.22 30.62 22.16
N VAL A 302 -30.94 30.34 22.23
CA VAL A 302 -29.85 31.34 22.14
C VAL A 302 -29.02 31.02 20.90
N ARG A 303 -28.57 32.06 20.23
CA ARG A 303 -27.67 31.98 19.11
C ARG A 303 -26.23 32.18 19.57
N ASP A 304 -25.40 31.13 19.43
CA ASP A 304 -23.98 31.18 19.76
C ASP A 304 -23.16 31.27 18.48
N LEU A 305 -22.24 32.22 18.41
CA LEU A 305 -21.28 32.36 17.32
C LEU A 305 -20.17 31.34 17.49
N VAL A 306 -19.79 30.68 16.39
CA VAL A 306 -18.77 29.66 16.37
C VAL A 306 -17.80 29.84 15.22
N ASP A 307 -16.55 29.51 15.48
CA ASP A 307 -15.52 29.36 14.45
C ASP A 307 -15.45 27.88 14.04
N VAL A 308 -15.61 27.60 12.75
CA VAL A 308 -15.44 26.24 12.23
C VAL A 308 -13.96 26.00 11.96
N ILE A 309 -13.37 25.09 12.73
CA ILE A 309 -11.96 24.73 12.64
C ILE A 309 -11.75 23.68 11.54
N TYR A 310 -12.65 22.68 11.49
CA TYR A 310 -12.53 21.57 10.54
C TYR A 310 -13.88 20.97 10.18
N PHE A 311 -14.00 20.49 8.93
CA PHE A 311 -15.15 19.74 8.45
C PHE A 311 -14.72 18.30 8.15
N GLU A 312 -15.51 17.32 8.59
CA GLU A 312 -15.31 15.90 8.27
C GLU A 312 -16.66 15.23 8.01
N ASP A 313 -16.87 14.76 6.81
CA ASP A 313 -18.13 14.14 6.35
C ASP A 313 -19.36 15.02 6.65
N GLU A 314 -20.23 14.58 7.55
CA GLU A 314 -21.46 15.29 7.97
C GLU A 314 -21.29 16.13 9.25
N TYR A 315 -20.05 16.27 9.75
CA TYR A 315 -19.75 16.96 11.00
C TYR A 315 -18.76 18.10 10.80
N ALA A 316 -18.84 19.06 11.73
CA ALA A 316 -17.87 20.14 11.85
C ALA A 316 -17.31 20.21 13.28
N PHE A 317 -16.01 20.38 13.40
CA PHE A 317 -15.37 20.71 14.68
C PHE A 317 -15.37 22.22 14.84
N VAL A 318 -16.07 22.69 15.88
CA VAL A 318 -16.32 24.11 16.10
C VAL A 318 -15.78 24.54 17.44
N ASN A 319 -15.32 25.78 17.51
CA ASN A 319 -14.96 26.48 18.74
C ASN A 319 -15.85 27.71 18.91
N GLY A 320 -16.16 28.10 20.16
CA GLY A 320 -17.00 29.27 20.48
C GLY A 320 -17.21 29.43 21.99
N THR A 321 -18.24 30.18 22.35
CA THR A 321 -18.64 30.45 23.75
C THR A 321 -19.38 29.26 24.40
N LEU A 322 -19.16 28.04 23.90
CA LEU A 322 -19.85 26.82 24.27
C LEU A 322 -19.27 26.19 25.54
N ASN A 323 -20.12 25.57 26.35
CA ASN A 323 -19.77 24.87 27.57
C ASN A 323 -20.14 23.38 27.50
N ASN A 324 -19.51 22.58 28.37
CA ASN A 324 -19.91 21.18 28.50
C ASN A 324 -21.36 21.07 29.00
N GLY A 325 -22.16 20.28 28.31
CA GLY A 325 -23.56 20.05 28.66
C GLY A 325 -24.55 20.97 27.94
N ASP A 326 -24.08 21.97 27.18
CA ASP A 326 -24.97 22.79 26.35
C ASP A 326 -25.72 21.92 25.35
N LEU A 327 -26.99 22.23 25.12
CA LEU A 327 -27.86 21.50 24.21
C LEU A 327 -27.94 22.20 22.86
N VAL A 328 -27.30 21.66 21.86
CA VAL A 328 -27.33 22.16 20.47
C VAL A 328 -28.51 21.62 19.73
N ILE A 329 -29.29 22.45 19.06
CA ILE A 329 -30.43 22.06 18.26
C ILE A 329 -29.96 21.42 16.93
N LEU A 330 -30.45 20.21 16.63
CA LEU A 330 -30.14 19.47 15.43
C LEU A 330 -31.14 19.77 14.32
N GLY A 331 -30.66 20.42 13.25
CA GLY A 331 -31.48 20.73 12.08
C GLY A 331 -32.44 21.90 12.29
N GLY A 332 -32.92 22.47 11.21
CA GLY A 332 -33.93 23.50 11.22
C GLY A 332 -33.44 24.90 11.59
N ALA A 333 -32.11 25.13 11.53
CA ALA A 333 -31.54 26.48 11.77
C ALA A 333 -32.25 27.60 10.97
N GLN A 334 -32.86 27.27 9.85
CA GLN A 334 -33.67 28.19 9.03
C GLN A 334 -35.08 28.42 9.56
N LYS A 335 -35.59 27.57 10.50
CA LYS A 335 -36.95 27.63 11.08
C LYS A 335 -36.94 28.06 12.54
N ILE A 336 -35.78 28.24 13.14
CA ILE A 336 -35.62 28.56 14.55
C ILE A 336 -35.53 30.06 14.71
N ILE A 337 -36.35 30.61 15.64
CA ILE A 337 -36.37 32.02 16.00
C ILE A 337 -35.64 32.17 17.33
N GLU A 338 -34.60 32.98 17.35
CA GLU A 338 -33.89 33.38 18.57
C GLU A 338 -34.86 33.98 19.59
N GLY A 339 -34.69 33.62 20.85
CA GLY A 339 -35.58 34.09 21.93
C GLY A 339 -36.86 33.27 22.12
N LYS A 340 -37.12 32.23 21.27
CA LYS A 340 -38.29 31.38 21.43
C LYS A 340 -38.10 30.43 22.61
N ILE A 341 -39.13 30.34 23.48
CA ILE A 341 -39.18 29.38 24.59
C ILE A 341 -39.59 28.00 24.01
N ILE A 342 -38.81 26.98 24.27
CA ILE A 342 -39.12 25.60 23.95
C ILE A 342 -39.81 24.97 25.17
N LYS A 343 -41.06 24.63 25.02
CA LYS A 343 -41.85 24.00 26.09
C LYS A 343 -41.77 22.48 25.97
#